data_6e551ef0aee3b25ce315b6633b4bb508
#
_entry.id   6e551ef0aee3b25ce315b6633b4bb508
#
_cell.length_a   1.000
_cell.length_b   1.000
_cell.length_c   1.000
_cell.angle_alpha   90.00
_cell.angle_beta   90.00
_cell.angle_gamma   90.00
#
_symmetry.space_group_name_H-M   'P 1'
#
loop_
_entity.id
_entity.type
_entity.pdbx_description
1 polymer ?
#
loop_
_entity_poly.entity_id
_entity_poly.type
_entity_poly.pdbx_seq_one_letter_code
_entity_poly.pdbx_strand_id
1 'polypeptide(L)'
;KLKTVPKECFKHVVAYWSLSGWLTGGLMALSCWGLLYLFPDPVAVIGALIVRLLVTGALHEDGLADFFDGFGGGRDRESTLRIMKDSFIGSYGVVGLILYYLLGVSLLLALPVQVLPVVLGCADPFAKYVGSHILRELPYARKEVESKAKVVYDRFTWKEMVASALGGLLPLVFLPLSYSWMLIGPVVVFFLLVHLF
;
A
#
# COMPACT_ATOMS: atom_id res chain seq x y z
N LYS A 1 16.57 -15.09 -19.23
CA LYS A 1 15.99 -15.95 -18.16
C LYS A 1 16.43 -15.34 -16.83
N LEU A 2 15.51 -14.74 -16.07
CA LEU A 2 15.75 -14.35 -14.68
C LEU A 2 16.14 -15.63 -13.92
N LYS A 3 17.27 -15.61 -13.21
CA LYS A 3 17.65 -16.69 -12.31
C LYS A 3 16.50 -16.87 -11.31
N THR A 4 16.03 -18.08 -11.13
CA THR A 4 15.00 -18.40 -10.13
C THR A 4 15.57 -18.04 -8.75
N VAL A 5 15.00 -17.01 -8.14
CA VAL A 5 15.36 -16.59 -6.78
C VAL A 5 14.92 -17.70 -5.80
N PRO A 6 15.79 -18.16 -4.88
CA PRO A 6 15.41 -19.16 -3.89
C PRO A 6 14.18 -18.71 -3.07
N LYS A 7 13.27 -19.63 -2.78
CA LYS A 7 12.05 -19.32 -1.99
C LYS A 7 12.34 -18.71 -0.62
N GLU A 8 13.45 -19.10 0.00
CA GLU A 8 13.90 -18.58 1.30
C GLU A 8 14.08 -17.05 1.28
N CYS A 9 14.53 -16.48 0.15
CA CYS A 9 14.69 -15.04 0.02
C CYS A 9 13.36 -14.28 0.10
N PHE A 10 12.23 -14.93 -0.22
CA PHE A 10 10.92 -14.30 -0.18
C PHE A 10 10.31 -14.25 1.23
N LYS A 11 10.79 -15.08 2.17
CA LYS A 11 10.25 -15.11 3.54
C LYS A 11 10.42 -13.78 4.27
N HIS A 12 11.50 -13.06 3.95
CA HIS A 12 11.87 -11.80 4.60
C HIS A 12 11.61 -10.55 3.74
N VAL A 13 11.06 -10.72 2.53
CA VAL A 13 10.90 -9.60 1.57
C VAL A 13 10.03 -8.47 2.11
N VAL A 14 9.06 -8.79 2.96
CA VAL A 14 8.12 -7.80 3.54
C VAL A 14 8.82 -6.80 4.45
N ALA A 15 9.93 -7.18 5.08
CA ALA A 15 10.75 -6.26 5.87
C ALA A 15 11.31 -5.08 5.05
N TYR A 16 11.44 -5.26 3.74
CA TYR A 16 11.99 -4.27 2.82
C TYR A 16 10.93 -3.54 2.00
N TRP A 17 9.63 -3.76 2.28
CA TRP A 17 8.55 -3.09 1.56
C TRP A 17 8.62 -1.57 1.67
N SER A 18 8.99 -1.02 2.82
CA SER A 18 9.17 0.41 3.00
C SER A 18 10.22 0.99 2.03
N LEU A 19 11.31 0.25 1.75
CA LEU A 19 12.32 0.65 0.77
C LEU A 19 11.77 0.65 -0.66
N SER A 20 10.91 -0.32 -1.01
CA SER A 20 10.24 -0.28 -2.32
C SER A 20 9.32 0.94 -2.45
N GLY A 21 8.82 1.46 -1.32
CA GLY A 21 8.06 2.69 -1.24
C GLY A 21 8.82 3.93 -1.71
N TRP A 22 10.15 3.96 -1.54
CA TRP A 22 10.97 5.06 -2.06
C TRP A 22 10.91 5.15 -3.58
N LEU A 23 10.91 4.00 -4.26
CA LEU A 23 10.79 3.98 -5.70
C LEU A 23 9.39 4.44 -6.13
N THR A 24 8.35 3.83 -5.60
CA THR A 24 6.97 4.12 -5.99
C THR A 24 6.50 5.50 -5.55
N GLY A 25 6.80 5.89 -4.31
CA GLY A 25 6.52 7.23 -3.78
C GLY A 25 7.37 8.30 -4.47
N GLY A 26 8.66 8.03 -4.70
CA GLY A 26 9.55 8.94 -5.43
C GLY A 26 9.09 9.20 -6.87
N LEU A 27 8.65 8.16 -7.58
CA LEU A 27 8.08 8.31 -8.92
C LEU A 27 6.76 9.09 -8.91
N MET A 28 5.89 8.87 -7.91
CA MET A 28 4.69 9.70 -7.74
C MET A 28 5.06 11.17 -7.48
N ALA A 29 6.00 11.43 -6.58
CA ALA A 29 6.45 12.78 -6.25
C ALA A 29 7.02 13.51 -7.48
N LEU A 30 7.92 12.84 -8.21
CA LEU A 30 8.55 13.40 -9.42
C LEU A 30 7.54 13.65 -10.53
N SER A 31 6.62 12.71 -10.77
CA SER A 31 5.59 12.87 -11.80
C SER A 31 4.60 13.96 -11.42
N CYS A 32 4.14 14.03 -10.16
CA CYS A 32 3.30 15.11 -9.68
C CYS A 32 4.00 16.47 -9.87
N TRP A 33 5.22 16.58 -9.38
CA TRP A 33 6.02 17.80 -9.52
C TRP A 33 6.19 18.24 -10.98
N GLY A 34 6.54 17.31 -11.87
CA GLY A 34 6.69 17.62 -13.30
C GLY A 34 5.37 18.00 -13.99
N LEU A 35 4.29 17.29 -13.67
CA LEU A 35 2.98 17.57 -14.26
C LEU A 35 2.36 18.89 -13.79
N LEU A 36 2.68 19.35 -12.59
CA LEU A 36 2.22 20.66 -12.08
C LEU A 36 2.76 21.86 -12.88
N TYR A 37 3.82 21.70 -13.66
CA TYR A 37 4.28 22.74 -14.61
C TYR A 37 3.47 22.81 -15.89
N LEU A 38 2.77 21.74 -16.24
CA LEU A 38 2.11 21.59 -17.54
C LEU A 38 0.58 21.55 -17.42
N PHE A 39 0.06 21.14 -16.27
CA PHE A 39 -1.35 20.84 -16.08
C PHE A 39 -1.87 21.37 -14.74
N PRO A 40 -3.20 21.58 -14.62
CA PRO A 40 -3.84 21.89 -13.35
C PRO A 40 -3.64 20.76 -12.30
N ASP A 41 -3.73 21.12 -11.03
CA ASP A 41 -3.50 20.23 -9.88
C ASP A 41 -4.25 18.89 -9.97
N PRO A 42 -5.54 18.84 -10.37
CA PRO A 42 -6.25 17.55 -10.45
C PRO A 42 -5.62 16.59 -11.46
N VAL A 43 -5.15 17.13 -12.60
CA VAL A 43 -4.50 16.31 -13.64
C VAL A 43 -3.14 15.82 -13.16
N ALA A 44 -2.37 16.65 -12.45
CA ALA A 44 -1.07 16.29 -11.91
C ALA A 44 -1.20 15.20 -10.83
N VAL A 45 -2.18 15.32 -9.93
CA VAL A 45 -2.48 14.32 -8.89
C VAL A 45 -2.89 12.99 -9.51
N ILE A 46 -3.86 13.00 -10.42
CA ILE A 46 -4.33 11.77 -11.10
C ILE A 46 -3.19 11.15 -11.90
N GLY A 47 -2.41 11.95 -12.61
CA GLY A 47 -1.24 11.49 -13.37
C GLY A 47 -0.21 10.78 -12.49
N ALA A 48 0.08 11.32 -11.30
CA ALA A 48 0.97 10.68 -10.32
C ALA A 48 0.43 9.32 -9.83
N LEU A 49 -0.88 9.24 -9.58
CA LEU A 49 -1.53 7.97 -9.19
C LEU A 49 -1.50 6.95 -10.33
N ILE A 50 -1.69 7.38 -11.59
CA ILE A 50 -1.55 6.51 -12.78
C ILE A 50 -0.11 5.98 -12.88
N VAL A 51 0.91 6.81 -12.68
CA VAL A 51 2.31 6.37 -12.69
C VAL A 51 2.55 5.29 -11.63
N ARG A 52 2.05 5.47 -10.41
CA ARG A 52 2.13 4.45 -9.35
C ARG A 52 1.46 3.15 -9.78
N LEU A 53 0.25 3.24 -10.33
CA LEU A 53 -0.53 2.09 -10.78
C LEU A 53 0.21 1.30 -11.86
N LEU A 54 0.81 1.98 -12.83
CA LEU A 54 1.59 1.35 -13.89
C LEU A 54 2.87 0.69 -13.35
N VAL A 55 3.57 1.34 -12.43
CA VAL A 55 4.82 0.81 -11.83
C VAL A 55 4.56 -0.39 -10.95
N THR A 56 3.46 -0.41 -10.21
CA THR A 56 3.10 -1.53 -9.34
C THR A 56 2.31 -2.64 -10.05
N GLY A 57 1.86 -2.39 -11.28
CA GLY A 57 0.98 -3.29 -12.03
C GLY A 57 -0.37 -3.47 -11.33
N ALA A 58 -0.88 -2.43 -10.68
CA ALA A 58 -2.13 -2.42 -9.91
C ALA A 58 -2.24 -3.47 -8.79
N LEU A 59 -1.10 -4.02 -8.32
CA LEU A 59 -1.07 -5.10 -7.33
C LEU A 59 -1.80 -4.75 -6.02
N HIS A 60 -1.70 -3.49 -5.58
CA HIS A 60 -2.32 -3.04 -4.34
C HIS A 60 -3.82 -2.82 -4.51
N GLU A 61 -4.20 -2.31 -5.67
CA GLU A 61 -5.59 -2.06 -6.05
C GLU A 61 -6.35 -3.37 -6.26
N ASP A 62 -5.71 -4.37 -6.87
CA ASP A 62 -6.23 -5.74 -6.99
C ASP A 62 -6.50 -6.35 -5.61
N GLY A 63 -5.53 -6.26 -4.69
CA GLY A 63 -5.71 -6.74 -3.33
C GLY A 63 -6.80 -5.98 -2.54
N LEU A 64 -6.97 -4.67 -2.79
CA LEU A 64 -8.02 -3.88 -2.17
C LEU A 64 -9.41 -4.26 -2.73
N ALA A 65 -9.52 -4.51 -4.03
CA ALA A 65 -10.74 -5.00 -4.65
C ALA A 65 -11.12 -6.39 -4.10
N ASP A 66 -10.15 -7.33 -4.04
CA ASP A 66 -10.33 -8.65 -3.44
C ASP A 66 -10.84 -8.53 -1.99
N PHE A 67 -10.31 -7.58 -1.21
CA PHE A 67 -10.75 -7.32 0.15
C PHE A 67 -12.20 -6.86 0.21
N PHE A 68 -12.58 -5.86 -0.58
CA PHE A 68 -13.97 -5.37 -0.62
C PHE A 68 -14.95 -6.45 -1.07
N ASP A 69 -14.61 -7.22 -2.09
CA ASP A 69 -15.46 -8.31 -2.57
C ASP A 69 -15.57 -9.44 -1.53
N GLY A 70 -14.46 -9.80 -0.92
CA GLY A 70 -14.43 -10.86 0.09
C GLY A 70 -15.26 -10.53 1.33
N PHE A 71 -15.13 -9.32 1.86
CA PHE A 71 -15.85 -8.89 3.06
C PHE A 71 -17.26 -8.37 2.78
N GLY A 72 -17.51 -7.85 1.58
CA GLY A 72 -18.84 -7.45 1.16
C GLY A 72 -19.75 -8.61 0.78
N GLY A 73 -19.19 -9.66 0.15
CA GLY A 73 -19.94 -10.81 -0.35
C GLY A 73 -19.84 -12.09 0.48
N GLY A 74 -18.78 -12.23 1.29
CA GLY A 74 -18.56 -13.42 2.12
C GLY A 74 -19.45 -13.45 3.36
N ARG A 75 -19.99 -14.62 3.68
CA ARG A 75 -20.83 -14.83 4.88
C ARG A 75 -20.07 -15.48 6.03
N ASP A 76 -18.97 -16.12 5.74
CA ASP A 76 -18.08 -16.81 6.66
C ASP A 76 -16.64 -16.77 6.13
N ARG A 77 -15.69 -17.20 6.96
CA ARG A 77 -14.26 -17.18 6.62
C ARG A 77 -13.95 -17.93 5.34
N GLU A 78 -14.60 -19.07 5.09
CA GLU A 78 -14.31 -19.89 3.92
C GLU A 78 -14.80 -19.22 2.64
N SER A 79 -16.03 -18.71 2.63
CA SER A 79 -16.58 -17.97 1.47
C SER A 79 -15.82 -16.69 1.20
N THR A 80 -15.42 -15.93 2.24
CA THR A 80 -14.58 -14.74 2.10
C THR A 80 -13.24 -15.08 1.43
N LEU A 81 -12.52 -16.08 1.94
CA LEU A 81 -11.24 -16.49 1.36
C LEU A 81 -11.39 -17.05 -0.06
N ARG A 82 -12.50 -17.70 -0.37
CA ARG A 82 -12.80 -18.18 -1.73
C ARG A 82 -13.01 -17.02 -2.69
N ILE A 83 -13.84 -16.02 -2.32
CA ILE A 83 -14.08 -14.82 -3.13
C ILE A 83 -12.77 -14.07 -3.37
N MET A 84 -11.97 -13.83 -2.33
CA MET A 84 -10.66 -13.16 -2.48
C MET A 84 -9.65 -13.93 -3.35
N LYS A 85 -9.90 -15.19 -3.69
CA LYS A 85 -9.06 -15.99 -4.58
C LYS A 85 -9.57 -15.98 -6.02
N ASP A 86 -10.81 -15.59 -6.23
CA ASP A 86 -11.41 -15.45 -7.55
C ASP A 86 -10.71 -14.32 -8.31
N SER A 87 -10.46 -14.52 -9.61
CA SER A 87 -9.86 -13.50 -10.47
C SER A 87 -10.88 -12.52 -11.04
N PHE A 88 -12.17 -12.73 -10.80
CA PHE A 88 -13.23 -11.82 -11.24
C PHE A 88 -13.50 -10.75 -10.18
N ILE A 89 -13.54 -9.49 -10.62
CA ILE A 89 -13.93 -8.40 -9.74
C ILE A 89 -15.46 -8.37 -9.57
N GLY A 90 -15.91 -8.25 -8.34
CA GLY A 90 -17.32 -8.10 -8.00
C GLY A 90 -17.74 -6.63 -7.85
N SER A 91 -19.02 -6.43 -7.57
CA SER A 91 -19.60 -5.09 -7.41
C SER A 91 -19.04 -4.34 -6.19
N TYR A 92 -18.74 -5.03 -5.10
CA TYR A 92 -18.14 -4.42 -3.92
C TYR A 92 -16.73 -3.93 -4.19
N GLY A 93 -15.91 -4.71 -4.92
CA GLY A 93 -14.56 -4.31 -5.33
C GLY A 93 -14.59 -3.07 -6.23
N VAL A 94 -15.48 -3.06 -7.24
CA VAL A 94 -15.64 -1.89 -8.13
C VAL A 94 -16.04 -0.64 -7.35
N VAL A 95 -17.09 -0.71 -6.52
CA VAL A 95 -17.55 0.43 -5.72
C VAL A 95 -16.48 0.87 -4.74
N GLY A 96 -15.80 -0.09 -4.08
CA GLY A 96 -14.72 0.18 -3.14
C GLY A 96 -13.56 0.93 -3.79
N LEU A 97 -13.11 0.51 -4.98
CA LEU A 97 -12.04 1.20 -5.72
C LEU A 97 -12.45 2.60 -6.17
N ILE A 98 -13.68 2.78 -6.65
CA ILE A 98 -14.19 4.10 -7.02
C ILE A 98 -14.16 5.04 -5.82
N LEU A 99 -14.70 4.62 -4.66
CA LEU A 99 -14.71 5.41 -3.44
C LEU A 99 -13.30 5.69 -2.92
N TYR A 100 -12.40 4.71 -2.99
CA TYR A 100 -10.99 4.86 -2.62
C TYR A 100 -10.31 5.97 -3.43
N TYR A 101 -10.45 5.94 -4.77
CA TYR A 101 -9.83 6.96 -5.62
C TYR A 101 -10.50 8.33 -5.49
N LEU A 102 -11.83 8.39 -5.42
CA LEU A 102 -12.54 9.65 -5.22
C LEU A 102 -12.14 10.32 -3.91
N LEU A 103 -12.10 9.55 -2.81
CA LEU A 103 -11.67 10.07 -1.51
C LEU A 103 -10.20 10.47 -1.54
N GLY A 104 -9.32 9.62 -2.07
CA GLY A 104 -7.89 9.88 -2.13
C GLY A 104 -7.55 11.13 -2.94
N VAL A 105 -8.12 11.29 -4.13
CA VAL A 105 -7.94 12.48 -4.96
C VAL A 105 -8.50 13.72 -4.26
N SER A 106 -9.70 13.63 -3.66
CA SER A 106 -10.31 14.75 -2.94
C SER A 106 -9.46 15.21 -1.76
N LEU A 107 -8.89 14.29 -0.99
CA LEU A 107 -8.00 14.59 0.14
C LEU A 107 -6.69 15.24 -0.34
N LEU A 108 -6.11 14.75 -1.43
CA LEU A 108 -4.90 15.35 -2.00
C LEU A 108 -5.16 16.76 -2.51
N LEU A 109 -6.27 17.00 -3.20
CA LEU A 109 -6.66 18.32 -3.71
C LEU A 109 -7.04 19.32 -2.61
N ALA A 110 -7.33 18.86 -1.39
CA ALA A 110 -7.53 19.73 -0.24
C ALA A 110 -6.20 20.26 0.34
N LEU A 111 -5.05 19.75 -0.11
CA LEU A 111 -3.74 20.20 0.32
C LEU A 111 -3.22 21.34 -0.58
N PRO A 112 -2.38 22.25 -0.04
CA PRO A 112 -1.66 23.20 -0.87
C PRO A 112 -0.80 22.49 -1.91
N VAL A 113 -0.81 23.00 -3.14
CA VAL A 113 -0.14 22.38 -4.30
C VAL A 113 1.36 22.14 -4.04
N GLN A 114 2.00 23.03 -3.28
CA GLN A 114 3.44 22.97 -2.98
C GLN A 114 3.84 21.75 -2.16
N VAL A 115 2.92 21.17 -1.37
CA VAL A 115 3.21 20.01 -0.52
C VAL A 115 2.83 18.69 -1.16
N LEU A 116 2.06 18.70 -2.26
CA LEU A 116 1.58 17.47 -2.92
C LEU A 116 2.72 16.51 -3.28
N PRO A 117 3.83 16.93 -3.94
CA PRO A 117 4.92 16.01 -4.27
C PRO A 117 5.56 15.38 -3.02
N VAL A 118 5.75 16.17 -1.96
CA VAL A 118 6.35 15.70 -0.72
C VAL A 118 5.44 14.71 -0.01
N VAL A 119 4.15 15.01 0.09
CA VAL A 119 3.15 14.10 0.70
C VAL A 119 3.11 12.78 -0.06
N LEU A 120 3.03 12.78 -1.40
CA LEU A 120 3.03 11.58 -2.22
C LEU A 120 4.32 10.76 -2.05
N GLY A 121 5.48 11.45 -1.97
CA GLY A 121 6.77 10.81 -1.76
C GLY A 121 6.91 10.14 -0.40
N CYS A 122 6.34 10.72 0.65
CA CYS A 122 6.41 10.20 2.01
C CYS A 122 5.33 9.14 2.32
N ALA A 123 4.15 9.27 1.72
CA ALA A 123 2.99 8.43 2.05
C ALA A 123 3.22 6.95 1.74
N ASP A 124 3.77 6.62 0.59
CA ASP A 124 3.93 5.24 0.15
C ASP A 124 4.97 4.44 0.98
N PRO A 125 6.19 4.96 1.26
CA PRO A 125 7.12 4.32 2.17
C PRO A 125 6.55 4.13 3.58
N PHE A 126 5.88 5.15 4.11
CA PHE A 126 5.29 5.09 5.44
C PHE A 126 4.13 4.10 5.53
N ALA A 127 3.22 4.10 4.56
CA ALA A 127 2.11 3.14 4.52
C ALA A 127 2.61 1.69 4.44
N LYS A 128 3.65 1.42 3.63
CA LYS A 128 4.28 0.11 3.54
C LYS A 128 5.01 -0.29 4.82
N TYR A 129 5.62 0.66 5.51
CA TYR A 129 6.21 0.44 6.82
C TYR A 129 5.15 0.00 7.82
N VAL A 130 4.07 0.78 7.98
CA VAL A 130 2.97 0.44 8.88
C VAL A 130 2.34 -0.90 8.52
N GLY A 131 2.03 -1.11 7.22
CA GLY A 131 1.41 -2.34 6.73
C GLY A 131 2.29 -3.59 6.94
N SER A 132 3.62 -3.46 6.87
CA SER A 132 4.52 -4.60 7.07
C SER A 132 4.43 -5.21 8.47
N HIS A 133 3.98 -4.44 9.46
CA HIS A 133 3.83 -4.91 10.84
C HIS A 133 2.65 -5.88 11.03
N ILE A 134 1.74 -5.98 10.06
CA ILE A 134 0.61 -6.92 10.13
C ILE A 134 1.07 -8.37 10.34
N LEU A 135 2.22 -8.75 9.76
CA LEU A 135 2.82 -10.08 9.91
C LEU A 135 3.24 -10.42 11.35
N ARG A 136 3.39 -9.39 12.18
CA ARG A 136 3.75 -9.55 13.58
C ARG A 136 2.53 -9.80 14.45
N GLU A 137 1.42 -9.15 14.09
CA GLU A 137 0.19 -9.12 14.89
C GLU A 137 -0.77 -10.25 14.51
N LEU A 138 -0.87 -10.58 13.22
CA LEU A 138 -1.85 -11.55 12.74
C LEU A 138 -1.18 -12.78 12.11
N PRO A 139 -1.71 -14.00 12.38
CA PRO A 139 -1.27 -15.19 11.69
C PRO A 139 -1.72 -15.19 10.23
N TYR A 140 -0.94 -15.84 9.36
CA TYR A 140 -1.34 -15.97 7.97
C TYR A 140 -2.64 -16.78 7.83
N ALA A 141 -3.62 -16.23 7.14
CA ALA A 141 -4.97 -16.80 7.09
C ALA A 141 -5.08 -18.12 6.32
N ARG A 142 -4.14 -18.44 5.42
CA ARG A 142 -4.15 -19.64 4.57
C ARG A 142 -2.96 -20.54 4.88
N LYS A 143 -3.12 -21.85 4.58
CA LYS A 143 -1.99 -22.79 4.58
C LYS A 143 -1.06 -22.45 3.41
N GLU A 144 0.24 -22.74 3.54
CA GLU A 144 1.26 -22.43 2.51
C GLU A 144 0.89 -22.96 1.12
N VAL A 145 0.31 -24.16 1.05
CA VAL A 145 -0.12 -24.81 -0.20
C VAL A 145 -1.23 -24.04 -0.91
N GLU A 146 -2.06 -23.32 -0.17
CA GLU A 146 -3.22 -22.56 -0.65
C GLU A 146 -2.88 -21.09 -0.95
N SER A 147 -1.71 -20.64 -0.54
CA SER A 147 -1.24 -19.27 -0.76
C SER A 147 -0.93 -19.02 -2.24
N LYS A 148 -1.37 -17.89 -2.80
CA LYS A 148 -1.01 -17.44 -4.17
C LYS A 148 0.53 -17.35 -4.32
N ALA A 149 1.22 -16.86 -3.30
CA ALA A 149 2.68 -16.72 -3.30
C ALA A 149 3.44 -18.01 -2.95
N LYS A 150 2.76 -19.03 -2.42
CA LYS A 150 3.37 -20.28 -1.90
C LYS A 150 4.52 -20.03 -0.91
N VAL A 151 4.43 -18.94 -0.17
CA VAL A 151 5.41 -18.51 0.83
C VAL A 151 4.63 -18.05 2.06
N VAL A 152 5.04 -18.49 3.24
CA VAL A 152 4.65 -17.92 4.53
C VAL A 152 5.79 -17.04 4.97
N TYR A 153 5.49 -15.79 5.30
CA TYR A 153 6.49 -14.82 5.71
C TYR A 153 6.89 -15.06 7.16
N ASP A 154 8.20 -14.95 7.44
CA ASP A 154 8.74 -15.08 8.79
C ASP A 154 8.68 -13.74 9.53
N ARG A 155 8.76 -13.80 10.87
CA ARG A 155 8.87 -12.60 11.71
C ARG A 155 10.19 -11.90 11.44
N PHE A 156 10.17 -10.57 11.51
CA PHE A 156 11.37 -9.76 11.28
C PHE A 156 12.43 -9.99 12.36
N THR A 157 13.66 -10.11 11.91
CA THR A 157 14.83 -9.97 12.78
C THR A 157 15.00 -8.50 13.20
N TRP A 158 15.78 -8.24 14.25
CA TRP A 158 16.02 -6.86 14.69
C TRP A 158 16.64 -5.98 13.61
N LYS A 159 17.51 -6.52 12.74
CA LYS A 159 18.13 -5.81 11.61
C LYS A 159 17.10 -5.42 10.56
N GLU A 160 16.18 -6.31 10.28
CA GLU A 160 15.07 -6.08 9.35
C GLU A 160 14.07 -5.06 9.90
N MET A 161 13.82 -5.08 11.22
CA MET A 161 13.01 -4.07 11.88
C MET A 161 13.63 -2.67 11.72
N VAL A 162 14.94 -2.55 11.93
CA VAL A 162 15.67 -1.29 11.73
C VAL A 162 15.63 -0.86 10.28
N ALA A 163 15.87 -1.77 9.32
CA ALA A 163 15.80 -1.47 7.89
C ALA A 163 14.41 -1.01 7.47
N SER A 164 13.36 -1.69 7.93
CA SER A 164 11.97 -1.33 7.69
C SER A 164 11.63 0.05 8.26
N ALA A 165 12.06 0.33 9.51
CA ALA A 165 11.84 1.61 10.17
C ALA A 165 12.58 2.75 9.44
N LEU A 166 13.84 2.57 9.11
CA LEU A 166 14.59 3.56 8.33
C LEU A 166 13.93 3.81 6.97
N GLY A 167 13.54 2.74 6.27
CA GLY A 167 12.83 2.86 4.99
C GLY A 167 11.53 3.64 5.09
N GLY A 168 10.74 3.46 6.14
CA GLY A 168 9.43 4.10 6.27
C GLY A 168 9.46 5.48 6.93
N LEU A 169 10.37 5.69 7.89
CA LEU A 169 10.39 6.92 8.69
C LEU A 169 11.32 8.00 8.14
N LEU A 170 12.43 7.63 7.49
CA LEU A 170 13.39 8.61 6.97
C LEU A 170 12.77 9.58 5.97
N PRO A 171 11.89 9.21 5.02
CA PRO A 171 11.25 10.17 4.12
C PRO A 171 10.44 11.23 4.85
N LEU A 172 9.93 10.95 6.05
CA LEU A 172 9.13 11.89 6.84
C LEU A 172 9.89 13.14 7.28
N VAL A 173 11.23 13.12 7.23
CA VAL A 173 12.07 14.31 7.48
C VAL A 173 11.74 15.43 6.50
N PHE A 174 11.29 15.10 5.29
CA PHE A 174 10.89 16.09 4.28
C PHE A 174 9.44 16.58 4.46
N LEU A 175 8.63 15.90 5.28
CA LEU A 175 7.24 16.30 5.53
C LEU A 175 7.21 17.49 6.49
N PRO A 176 6.59 18.64 6.11
CA PRO A 176 6.45 19.76 7.04
C PRO A 176 5.66 19.36 8.29
N LEU A 177 6.11 19.79 9.46
CA LEU A 177 5.51 19.40 10.76
C LEU A 177 4.02 19.70 10.85
N SER A 178 3.54 20.75 10.17
CA SER A 178 2.12 21.09 10.11
C SER A 178 1.24 19.98 9.49
N TYR A 179 1.84 19.04 8.75
CA TYR A 179 1.14 17.92 8.12
C TYR A 179 1.41 16.57 8.80
N SER A 180 2.17 16.55 9.90
CA SER A 180 2.50 15.29 10.62
C SER A 180 1.26 14.55 11.16
N TRP A 181 0.14 15.24 11.39
CA TRP A 181 -1.13 14.64 11.79
C TRP A 181 -1.66 13.62 10.75
N MET A 182 -1.26 13.75 9.48
CA MET A 182 -1.67 12.81 8.42
C MET A 182 -1.12 11.40 8.68
N LEU A 183 -0.05 11.25 9.45
CA LEU A 183 0.53 9.97 9.84
C LEU A 183 -0.38 9.15 10.75
N ILE A 184 -1.35 9.79 11.40
CA ILE A 184 -2.32 9.12 12.26
C ILE A 184 -3.22 8.18 11.44
N GLY A 185 -3.61 8.59 10.23
CA GLY A 185 -4.53 7.82 9.39
C GLY A 185 -4.10 6.37 9.15
N PRO A 186 -2.92 6.10 8.56
CA PRO A 186 -2.42 4.74 8.34
C PRO A 186 -2.29 3.93 9.62
N VAL A 187 -1.89 4.56 10.73
CA VAL A 187 -1.75 3.89 12.03
C VAL A 187 -3.11 3.49 12.59
N VAL A 188 -4.11 4.38 12.52
CA VAL A 188 -5.49 4.07 12.94
C VAL A 188 -6.07 2.94 12.10
N VAL A 189 -5.92 3.00 10.77
CA VAL A 189 -6.39 1.93 9.88
C VAL A 189 -5.71 0.59 10.22
N PHE A 190 -4.41 0.59 10.48
CA PHE A 190 -3.68 -0.60 10.90
C PHE A 190 -4.29 -1.22 12.15
N PHE A 191 -4.49 -0.44 13.22
CA PHE A 191 -5.07 -0.96 14.47
C PHE A 191 -6.52 -1.39 14.32
N LEU A 192 -7.31 -0.70 13.51
CA LEU A 192 -8.67 -1.15 13.18
C LEU A 192 -8.65 -2.52 12.49
N LEU A 193 -7.77 -2.71 11.52
CA LEU A 193 -7.64 -4.00 10.83
C LEU A 193 -7.19 -5.10 11.79
N VAL A 194 -6.17 -4.85 12.63
CA VAL A 194 -5.71 -5.83 13.63
C VAL A 194 -6.80 -6.19 14.64
N HIS A 195 -7.69 -5.25 14.98
CA HIS A 195 -8.79 -5.50 15.92
C HIS A 195 -9.96 -6.25 15.27
N LEU A 196 -10.15 -6.09 13.96
CA LEU A 196 -11.23 -6.75 13.21
C LEU A 196 -10.92 -8.23 12.89
N PHE A 197 -9.66 -8.63 12.89
CA PHE A 197 -9.17 -9.95 12.50
C PHE A 197 -8.39 -10.65 13.60
#